data_6d7beb320c715a27ea7daf3138d62714
#
_entry.id   6d7beb320c715a27ea7daf3138d62714
#
_cell.length_a   1.000
_cell.length_b   1.000
_cell.length_c   1.000
_cell.angle_alpha   90.00
_cell.angle_beta   90.00
_cell.angle_gamma   90.00
#
_symmetry.space_group_name_H-M   'P 1'
#
loop_
_entity.id
_entity.type
_entity.pdbx_description
1 polymer ?
#
loop_
_entity_poly.entity_id
_entity_poly.type
_entity_poly.pdbx_seq_one_letter_code
_entity_poly.pdbx_strand_id
1 'polypeptide(L)'
;GRWQWSTTTLIDGLKEGRVKVGGDSRRGFTVYRLARAEYAKVVNGEFEISGRGVNNEILVDDIDTEYVLAVPGDIWKTASHDSTQYGSRLLGNIFGEKRFTFPKSVYAVMDCLYFCTAYKPNALIVDFFAGSGTTLHAVNLLNAMDNGNRRCIMVTNNEVSDDEQKRLTKAGRKPGDEEWENLGIAHNVTWPRTLCTIKGKNISGAPLSGDYGTYHDRYLPDEEANGKYKKVKMPDTPSLAEMKMADGFKTNAAFFKLSFLDKTAVALGRQFRELLPVLWMKAGAIGKYPTLECDTLPDMLILPENKMAVLIDEIYYSEFDAQLDQHPEIQTVFIVTDSESAYRTMIRTYEGKACYQLYRD
;
A
#
# COMPACT_ATOMS: atom_id res chain seq x y z
N GLY A 1 10.49 -30.52 -21.30
CA GLY A 1 10.00 -29.57 -22.32
C GLY A 1 10.42 -30.05 -23.69
N ARG A 2 9.59 -29.86 -24.73
CA ARG A 2 9.98 -30.20 -26.11
C ARG A 2 11.02 -29.17 -26.56
N TRP A 3 12.17 -29.69 -27.04
CA TRP A 3 13.18 -28.88 -27.72
C TRP A 3 12.59 -28.33 -29.02
N GLN A 4 12.65 -27.05 -29.22
CA GLN A 4 11.98 -26.36 -30.34
C GLN A 4 12.90 -26.08 -31.54
N TRP A 5 14.20 -26.31 -31.42
CA TRP A 5 15.15 -26.06 -32.48
C TRP A 5 15.45 -27.35 -33.27
N SER A 6 15.53 -27.24 -34.57
CA SER A 6 16.09 -28.29 -35.39
C SER A 6 17.59 -28.46 -35.14
N THR A 7 18.15 -29.60 -35.48
CA THR A 7 19.60 -29.86 -35.37
C THR A 7 20.39 -28.79 -36.12
N THR A 8 19.93 -28.43 -37.32
CA THR A 8 20.56 -27.38 -38.14
C THR A 8 20.57 -26.06 -37.44
N THR A 9 19.42 -25.64 -36.90
CA THR A 9 19.30 -24.37 -36.16
C THR A 9 20.19 -24.33 -34.91
N LEU A 10 20.35 -25.46 -34.24
CA LEU A 10 21.25 -25.58 -33.09
C LEU A 10 22.72 -25.42 -33.50
N ILE A 11 23.14 -26.12 -34.60
CA ILE A 11 24.51 -26.03 -35.14
C ILE A 11 24.82 -24.59 -35.56
N ASP A 12 23.88 -23.92 -36.24
CA ASP A 12 24.06 -22.53 -36.65
C ASP A 12 24.12 -21.61 -35.42
N GLY A 13 23.26 -21.83 -34.43
CA GLY A 13 23.28 -21.09 -33.15
C GLY A 13 24.61 -21.24 -32.40
N LEU A 14 25.22 -22.44 -32.40
CA LEU A 14 26.56 -22.67 -31.83
C LEU A 14 27.65 -21.91 -32.59
N LYS A 15 27.60 -21.93 -33.93
CA LYS A 15 28.56 -21.19 -34.78
C LYS A 15 28.47 -19.69 -34.57
N GLU A 16 27.27 -19.18 -34.45
CA GLU A 16 26.99 -17.75 -34.21
C GLU A 16 27.27 -17.31 -32.76
N GLY A 17 27.49 -18.28 -31.86
CA GLY A 17 27.68 -17.96 -30.42
C GLY A 17 26.38 -17.71 -29.67
N ARG A 18 25.23 -18.08 -30.21
CA ARG A 18 23.91 -17.90 -29.60
C ARG A 18 23.47 -18.99 -28.64
N VAL A 19 24.34 -19.97 -28.41
CA VAL A 19 24.05 -21.11 -27.56
C VAL A 19 25.09 -21.21 -26.45
N LYS A 20 24.61 -21.26 -25.19
CA LYS A 20 25.43 -21.54 -24.01
C LYS A 20 24.98 -22.86 -23.41
N VAL A 21 25.93 -23.70 -23.09
CA VAL A 21 25.69 -24.98 -22.38
C VAL A 21 26.15 -24.77 -20.92
N GLY A 22 25.23 -24.88 -20.00
CA GLY A 22 25.50 -24.85 -18.55
C GLY A 22 25.23 -26.20 -17.91
N GLY A 23 25.68 -26.36 -16.67
CA GLY A 23 25.54 -27.62 -15.93
C GLY A 23 26.79 -28.49 -15.95
N ASP A 24 26.69 -29.64 -15.34
CA ASP A 24 27.77 -30.65 -15.26
C ASP A 24 27.24 -32.07 -15.43
N SER A 25 28.15 -33.03 -15.52
CA SER A 25 27.81 -34.45 -15.71
C SER A 25 27.03 -35.08 -14.55
N ARG A 26 27.00 -34.44 -13.35
CA ARG A 26 26.28 -34.95 -12.16
C ARG A 26 24.86 -34.42 -12.09
N ARG A 27 24.65 -33.17 -12.52
CA ARG A 27 23.36 -32.46 -12.43
C ARG A 27 22.61 -32.41 -13.77
N GLY A 28 23.26 -32.86 -14.84
CA GLY A 28 22.77 -32.73 -16.19
C GLY A 28 23.14 -31.38 -16.82
N PHE A 29 23.00 -31.33 -18.15
CA PHE A 29 23.32 -30.14 -18.93
C PHE A 29 22.04 -29.35 -19.26
N THR A 30 22.12 -28.06 -19.17
CA THR A 30 21.05 -27.15 -19.62
C THR A 30 21.57 -26.32 -20.80
N VAL A 31 20.81 -26.27 -21.86
CA VAL A 31 21.14 -25.49 -23.04
C VAL A 31 20.34 -24.20 -23.00
N TYR A 32 21.06 -23.10 -22.93
CA TYR A 32 20.52 -21.76 -23.04
C TYR A 32 20.66 -21.21 -24.44
N ARG A 33 19.73 -20.46 -24.92
CA ARG A 33 19.78 -19.87 -26.27
C ARG A 33 19.55 -18.37 -26.21
N LEU A 34 20.28 -17.62 -26.99
CA LEU A 34 19.98 -16.23 -27.25
C LEU A 34 18.86 -16.15 -28.30
N ALA A 35 17.76 -15.49 -27.99
CA ALA A 35 16.64 -15.32 -28.92
C ALA A 35 17.07 -14.47 -30.14
N ARG A 36 16.37 -14.63 -31.26
CA ARG A 36 16.71 -13.90 -32.51
C ARG A 36 16.65 -12.39 -32.34
N ALA A 37 15.66 -11.91 -31.58
CA ALA A 37 15.53 -10.48 -31.30
C ALA A 37 16.72 -9.92 -30.50
N GLU A 38 17.16 -10.66 -29.48
CA GLU A 38 18.33 -10.27 -28.67
C GLU A 38 19.64 -10.39 -29.46
N TYR A 39 19.77 -11.40 -30.32
CA TYR A 39 20.92 -11.53 -31.20
C TYR A 39 20.98 -10.38 -32.22
N ALA A 40 19.84 -9.90 -32.70
CA ALA A 40 19.78 -8.74 -33.60
C ALA A 40 20.35 -7.48 -32.94
N LYS A 41 20.16 -7.29 -31.64
CA LYS A 41 20.75 -6.18 -30.89
C LYS A 41 22.28 -6.27 -30.84
N VAL A 42 22.84 -7.48 -30.72
CA VAL A 42 24.30 -7.71 -30.81
C VAL A 42 24.80 -7.36 -32.22
N VAL A 43 24.09 -7.84 -33.25
CA VAL A 43 24.48 -7.59 -34.66
C VAL A 43 24.39 -6.10 -35.01
N ASN A 44 23.41 -5.40 -34.46
CA ASN A 44 23.20 -3.97 -34.68
C ASN A 44 24.13 -3.09 -33.83
N GLY A 45 24.96 -3.69 -32.97
CA GLY A 45 25.88 -2.93 -32.11
C GLY A 45 25.23 -2.24 -30.93
N GLU A 46 24.00 -2.60 -30.59
CA GLU A 46 23.33 -2.14 -29.36
C GLU A 46 23.98 -2.76 -28.11
N PHE A 47 24.58 -3.96 -28.28
CA PHE A 47 25.32 -4.67 -27.25
C PHE A 47 26.76 -4.90 -27.71
N GLU A 48 27.73 -4.41 -26.95
CA GLU A 48 29.13 -4.68 -27.21
C GLU A 48 29.53 -6.09 -26.77
N ILE A 49 30.22 -6.81 -27.64
CA ILE A 49 30.75 -8.14 -27.33
C ILE A 49 32.05 -7.98 -26.55
N SER A 50 32.05 -8.34 -25.27
CA SER A 50 33.23 -8.34 -24.41
C SER A 50 34.15 -9.55 -24.64
N GLY A 51 33.63 -10.60 -25.25
CA GLY A 51 34.40 -11.81 -25.51
C GLY A 51 33.57 -13.00 -25.98
N ARG A 52 34.20 -14.17 -26.02
CA ARG A 52 33.53 -15.44 -26.29
C ARG A 52 33.89 -16.46 -25.21
N GLY A 53 32.90 -17.19 -24.72
CA GLY A 53 33.10 -18.24 -23.75
C GLY A 53 33.69 -19.54 -24.36
N VAL A 54 33.85 -20.54 -23.51
CA VAL A 54 34.54 -21.82 -23.84
C VAL A 54 33.89 -22.56 -25.01
N ASN A 55 32.58 -22.43 -25.16
CA ASN A 55 31.81 -23.05 -26.26
C ASN A 55 31.47 -22.08 -27.38
N ASN A 56 32.26 -21.02 -27.56
CA ASN A 56 32.05 -19.94 -28.51
C ASN A 56 30.82 -19.05 -28.23
N GLU A 57 30.19 -19.19 -27.05
CA GLU A 57 29.07 -18.35 -26.69
C GLU A 57 29.49 -16.88 -26.58
N ILE A 58 28.65 -15.98 -27.09
CA ILE A 58 28.86 -14.52 -26.99
C ILE A 58 28.77 -14.10 -25.52
N LEU A 59 29.78 -13.39 -25.07
CA LEU A 59 29.82 -12.67 -23.81
C LEU A 59 29.61 -11.20 -24.13
N VAL A 60 28.63 -10.58 -23.50
CA VAL A 60 28.42 -9.13 -23.54
C VAL A 60 28.80 -8.60 -22.18
N ASP A 61 29.41 -7.43 -22.12
CA ASP A 61 29.64 -6.76 -20.88
C ASP A 61 28.32 -6.49 -20.18
N ASP A 62 28.35 -6.46 -18.84
CA ASP A 62 27.16 -6.20 -18.04
C ASP A 62 26.54 -4.88 -18.56
N ILE A 63 25.61 -5.05 -19.47
CA ILE A 63 24.69 -3.99 -19.78
C ILE A 63 24.09 -3.69 -18.43
N ASP A 64 24.13 -2.42 -17.99
CA ASP A 64 23.25 -1.92 -16.95
C ASP A 64 21.88 -2.52 -17.26
N THR A 65 21.62 -3.67 -16.65
CA THR A 65 20.38 -4.38 -16.89
C THR A 65 19.31 -3.55 -16.23
N GLU A 66 18.84 -2.54 -16.96
CA GLU A 66 17.52 -2.00 -16.76
C GLU A 66 16.64 -3.21 -16.55
N TYR A 67 16.02 -3.30 -15.41
CA TYR A 67 15.20 -4.41 -14.96
C TYR A 67 14.33 -4.89 -16.11
N VAL A 68 14.60 -6.09 -16.64
CA VAL A 68 13.76 -6.69 -17.67
C VAL A 68 12.41 -6.94 -17.01
N LEU A 69 11.43 -6.14 -17.37
CA LEU A 69 10.06 -6.32 -16.90
C LEU A 69 9.57 -7.67 -17.43
N ALA A 70 9.52 -8.65 -16.55
CA ALA A 70 8.96 -9.95 -16.84
C ALA A 70 7.49 -9.98 -16.39
N VAL A 71 6.63 -10.60 -17.21
CA VAL A 71 5.27 -10.90 -16.77
C VAL A 71 5.37 -11.87 -15.59
N PRO A 72 4.78 -11.56 -14.43
CA PRO A 72 4.83 -12.45 -13.29
C PRO A 72 4.15 -13.77 -13.60
N GLY A 73 4.75 -14.87 -13.17
CA GLY A 73 4.11 -16.17 -13.22
C GLY A 73 2.97 -16.31 -12.20
N ASP A 74 2.23 -17.38 -12.28
CA ASP A 74 1.17 -17.76 -11.35
C ASP A 74 1.68 -18.27 -9.99
N ILE A 75 2.96 -18.62 -9.90
CA ILE A 75 3.63 -19.07 -8.68
C ILE A 75 4.84 -18.19 -8.38
N TRP A 76 4.80 -17.55 -7.23
CA TRP A 76 5.88 -16.69 -6.75
C TRP A 76 6.69 -17.40 -5.67
N LYS A 77 7.96 -17.63 -5.95
CA LYS A 77 8.93 -18.24 -5.01
C LYS A 77 9.96 -17.21 -4.56
N THR A 78 9.50 -16.14 -3.95
CA THR A 78 10.33 -15.03 -3.49
C THR A 78 10.59 -15.17 -2.00
N ALA A 79 11.83 -15.05 -1.55
CA ALA A 79 12.21 -15.21 -0.15
C ALA A 79 11.51 -14.18 0.77
N SER A 80 11.31 -12.96 0.28
CA SER A 80 10.59 -11.89 0.98
C SER A 80 9.10 -12.18 1.18
N HIS A 81 8.54 -13.20 0.50
CA HIS A 81 7.14 -13.60 0.69
C HIS A 81 6.94 -14.55 1.90
N ASP A 82 7.99 -14.92 2.63
CA ASP A 82 7.87 -15.73 3.83
C ASP A 82 7.05 -15.01 4.90
N SER A 83 5.86 -15.55 5.17
CA SER A 83 4.92 -15.02 6.17
C SER A 83 5.41 -15.19 7.62
N THR A 84 6.32 -16.14 7.87
CA THR A 84 6.94 -16.31 9.20
C THR A 84 7.89 -15.15 9.47
N GLN A 85 8.76 -14.85 8.52
CA GLN A 85 9.76 -13.78 8.67
C GLN A 85 9.10 -12.40 8.59
N TYR A 86 8.35 -12.15 7.52
CA TYR A 86 7.85 -10.81 7.18
C TYR A 86 6.36 -10.59 7.50
N GLY A 87 5.78 -11.55 8.20
CA GLY A 87 4.46 -11.46 8.81
C GLY A 87 4.54 -11.63 10.32
N SER A 88 4.73 -12.87 10.80
CA SER A 88 4.66 -13.19 12.24
C SER A 88 5.78 -12.54 13.06
N ARG A 89 7.05 -12.61 12.60
CA ARG A 89 8.17 -11.96 13.30
C ARG A 89 8.08 -10.44 13.25
N LEU A 90 7.60 -9.89 12.14
CA LEU A 90 7.36 -8.45 12.02
C LEU A 90 6.32 -7.98 13.04
N LEU A 91 5.20 -8.70 13.20
CA LEU A 91 4.22 -8.38 14.25
C LEU A 91 4.78 -8.59 15.65
N GLY A 92 5.61 -9.62 15.84
CA GLY A 92 6.32 -9.84 17.12
C GLY A 92 7.23 -8.67 17.49
N ASN A 93 7.92 -8.06 16.52
CA ASN A 93 8.73 -6.85 16.72
C ASN A 93 7.89 -5.64 17.11
N ILE A 94 6.67 -5.53 16.55
CA ILE A 94 5.74 -4.44 16.84
C ILE A 94 5.10 -4.58 18.22
N PHE A 95 4.64 -5.79 18.58
CA PHE A 95 3.84 -6.01 19.79
C PHE A 95 4.59 -6.60 20.97
N GLY A 96 5.76 -7.21 20.75
CA GLY A 96 6.46 -7.98 21.77
C GLY A 96 5.82 -9.34 22.10
N GLU A 97 4.64 -9.63 21.56
CA GLU A 97 3.85 -10.83 21.78
C GLU A 97 3.06 -11.25 20.53
N LYS A 98 2.53 -12.47 20.53
CA LYS A 98 1.69 -12.97 19.44
C LYS A 98 0.25 -12.52 19.65
N ARG A 99 -0.22 -11.55 18.83
CA ARG A 99 -1.61 -11.05 18.82
C ARG A 99 -2.43 -11.51 17.63
N PHE A 100 -1.80 -12.10 16.62
CA PHE A 100 -2.47 -12.53 15.40
C PHE A 100 -1.83 -13.81 14.86
N THR A 101 -2.64 -14.75 14.35
CA THR A 101 -2.18 -16.11 14.09
C THR A 101 -1.51 -16.27 12.73
N PHE A 102 -2.07 -15.69 11.68
CA PHE A 102 -1.61 -15.90 10.30
C PHE A 102 -1.45 -14.59 9.51
N PRO A 103 -0.56 -13.68 9.94
CA PRO A 103 -0.33 -12.45 9.18
C PRO A 103 0.33 -12.78 7.85
N LYS A 104 -0.06 -12.07 6.81
CA LYS A 104 0.60 -12.15 5.50
C LYS A 104 1.95 -11.46 5.53
N SER A 105 2.89 -11.89 4.67
CA SER A 105 4.11 -11.12 4.43
C SER A 105 3.75 -9.75 3.89
N VAL A 106 4.35 -8.69 4.44
CA VAL A 106 4.16 -7.32 3.97
C VAL A 106 4.66 -7.15 2.53
N TYR A 107 5.73 -7.84 2.14
CA TYR A 107 6.28 -7.78 0.78
C TYR A 107 5.42 -8.52 -0.23
N ALA A 108 4.85 -9.68 0.14
CA ALA A 108 3.92 -10.37 -0.75
C ALA A 108 2.69 -9.51 -1.08
N VAL A 109 2.16 -8.79 -0.08
CA VAL A 109 1.05 -7.85 -0.29
C VAL A 109 1.52 -6.64 -1.08
N MET A 110 2.72 -6.11 -0.80
CA MET A 110 3.32 -5.00 -1.53
C MET A 110 3.46 -5.33 -3.03
N ASP A 111 3.98 -6.49 -3.37
CA ASP A 111 4.14 -6.91 -4.76
C ASP A 111 2.79 -7.08 -5.46
N CYS A 112 1.78 -7.68 -4.80
CA CYS A 112 0.41 -7.74 -5.34
C CYS A 112 -0.15 -6.34 -5.66
N LEU A 113 0.04 -5.38 -4.76
CA LEU A 113 -0.40 -4.01 -4.96
C LEU A 113 0.39 -3.31 -6.06
N TYR A 114 1.70 -3.55 -6.13
CA TYR A 114 2.56 -2.99 -7.15
C TYR A 114 2.10 -3.36 -8.56
N PHE A 115 1.79 -4.63 -8.81
CA PHE A 115 1.25 -5.05 -10.12
C PHE A 115 -0.01 -4.29 -10.54
N CYS A 116 -0.85 -3.94 -9.58
CA CYS A 116 -2.09 -3.22 -9.87
C CYS A 116 -1.92 -1.70 -9.96
N THR A 117 -0.89 -1.15 -9.31
CA THR A 117 -0.78 0.29 -9.05
C THR A 117 0.57 0.90 -9.40
N ALA A 118 1.49 0.19 -10.06
CA ALA A 118 2.81 0.70 -10.46
C ALA A 118 2.72 2.03 -11.21
N TYR A 119 1.79 2.13 -12.16
CA TYR A 119 1.55 3.35 -12.93
C TYR A 119 0.44 4.26 -12.35
N LYS A 120 0.03 4.03 -11.12
CA LYS A 120 -1.03 4.77 -10.43
C LYS A 120 -0.56 5.23 -9.05
N PRO A 121 0.34 6.22 -8.97
CA PRO A 121 0.93 6.64 -7.71
C PRO A 121 -0.07 7.26 -6.72
N ASN A 122 -1.27 7.63 -7.18
CA ASN A 122 -2.35 8.20 -6.37
C ASN A 122 -3.54 7.24 -6.20
N ALA A 123 -3.36 5.93 -6.44
CA ALA A 123 -4.43 4.95 -6.35
C ALA A 123 -5.08 4.92 -4.96
N LEU A 124 -6.39 4.65 -4.93
CA LEU A 124 -7.11 4.30 -3.72
C LEU A 124 -7.24 2.78 -3.64
N ILE A 125 -6.70 2.21 -2.57
CA ILE A 125 -6.76 0.78 -2.26
C ILE A 125 -7.84 0.57 -1.20
N VAL A 126 -8.70 -0.42 -1.40
CA VAL A 126 -9.73 -0.79 -0.42
C VAL A 126 -9.54 -2.25 -0.03
N ASP A 127 -9.46 -2.51 1.27
CA ASP A 127 -9.34 -3.84 1.85
C ASP A 127 -10.51 -4.08 2.81
N PHE A 128 -11.43 -4.96 2.42
CA PHE A 128 -12.64 -5.26 3.20
C PHE A 128 -12.42 -6.24 4.35
N PHE A 129 -11.25 -6.90 4.41
CA PHE A 129 -10.93 -7.87 5.45
C PHE A 129 -9.50 -7.63 5.96
N ALA A 130 -9.27 -6.44 6.49
CA ALA A 130 -7.94 -5.93 6.81
C ALA A 130 -7.12 -6.83 7.76
N GLY A 131 -7.78 -7.67 8.57
CA GLY A 131 -7.12 -8.59 9.49
C GLY A 131 -6.06 -7.90 10.34
N SER A 132 -4.79 -8.26 10.16
CA SER A 132 -3.70 -7.61 10.90
C SER A 132 -3.24 -6.25 10.36
N GLY A 133 -3.91 -5.69 9.33
CA GLY A 133 -3.54 -4.40 8.74
C GLY A 133 -2.30 -4.44 7.84
N THR A 134 -2.02 -5.58 7.21
CA THR A 134 -0.85 -5.72 6.33
C THR A 134 -0.94 -4.82 5.10
N THR A 135 -2.13 -4.63 4.56
CA THR A 135 -2.35 -3.85 3.35
C THR A 135 -1.94 -2.38 3.50
N LEU A 136 -2.31 -1.71 4.60
CA LEU A 136 -1.87 -0.32 4.80
C LEU A 136 -0.35 -0.23 5.00
N HIS A 137 0.24 -1.16 5.69
CA HIS A 137 1.69 -1.21 5.86
C HIS A 137 2.39 -1.38 4.49
N ALA A 138 1.88 -2.25 3.62
CA ALA A 138 2.39 -2.44 2.26
C ALA A 138 2.19 -1.20 1.37
N VAL A 139 1.06 -0.48 1.50
CA VAL A 139 0.82 0.80 0.81
C VAL A 139 1.84 1.85 1.24
N ASN A 140 2.14 1.94 2.53
CA ASN A 140 3.15 2.87 3.02
C ASN A 140 4.57 2.54 2.49
N LEU A 141 4.91 1.25 2.37
CA LEU A 141 6.17 0.81 1.75
C LEU A 141 6.22 1.15 0.26
N LEU A 142 5.14 0.93 -0.48
CA LEU A 142 5.06 1.32 -1.90
C LEU A 142 5.26 2.82 -2.09
N ASN A 143 4.59 3.63 -1.27
CA ASN A 143 4.74 5.08 -1.33
C ASN A 143 6.17 5.52 -0.98
N ALA A 144 6.82 4.84 -0.02
CA ALA A 144 8.23 5.09 0.30
C ALA A 144 9.17 4.65 -0.84
N MET A 145 8.84 3.57 -1.55
CA MET A 145 9.63 3.02 -2.65
C MET A 145 9.67 3.96 -3.86
N ASP A 146 8.53 4.52 -4.25
CA ASP A 146 8.38 5.28 -5.51
C ASP A 146 7.91 6.73 -5.33
N ASN A 147 7.91 7.24 -4.08
CA ASN A 147 7.37 8.56 -3.72
C ASN A 147 5.91 8.76 -4.13
N GLY A 148 5.13 7.69 -4.15
CA GLY A 148 3.70 7.73 -4.43
C GLY A 148 2.89 8.33 -3.28
N ASN A 149 1.62 8.60 -3.58
CA ASN A 149 0.63 9.09 -2.63
C ASN A 149 -0.64 8.22 -2.66
N ARG A 150 -0.45 6.90 -2.70
CA ARG A 150 -1.55 5.95 -2.63
C ARG A 150 -2.22 6.03 -1.27
N ARG A 151 -3.54 5.91 -1.28
CA ARG A 151 -4.38 5.91 -0.07
C ARG A 151 -4.96 4.52 0.16
N CYS A 152 -5.24 4.20 1.43
CA CYS A 152 -5.81 2.90 1.79
C CYS A 152 -7.01 3.09 2.70
N ILE A 153 -8.11 2.42 2.39
CA ILE A 153 -9.27 2.26 3.28
C ILE A 153 -9.30 0.79 3.70
N MET A 154 -9.16 0.55 4.98
CA MET A 154 -9.26 -0.78 5.56
C MET A 154 -10.58 -0.92 6.30
N VAL A 155 -11.32 -1.97 6.01
CA VAL A 155 -12.56 -2.33 6.71
C VAL A 155 -12.35 -3.68 7.37
N THR A 156 -12.69 -3.79 8.63
CA THR A 156 -12.62 -5.07 9.35
C THR A 156 -13.69 -5.12 10.44
N ASN A 157 -14.24 -6.30 10.66
CA ASN A 157 -14.98 -6.56 11.87
C ASN A 157 -14.03 -6.53 13.06
N ASN A 158 -14.53 -6.12 14.21
CA ASN A 158 -13.76 -6.16 15.44
C ASN A 158 -13.91 -7.53 16.14
N GLU A 159 -13.59 -8.59 15.41
CA GLU A 159 -13.72 -9.97 15.91
C GLU A 159 -12.75 -10.24 17.06
N VAL A 160 -13.26 -10.91 18.08
CA VAL A 160 -12.47 -11.44 19.20
C VAL A 160 -12.22 -12.92 18.96
N SER A 161 -11.03 -13.43 19.28
CA SER A 161 -10.70 -14.85 19.11
C SER A 161 -11.63 -15.76 19.93
N ASP A 162 -11.85 -17.00 19.48
CA ASP A 162 -12.74 -17.96 20.14
C ASP A 162 -12.39 -18.19 21.62
N ASP A 163 -11.11 -18.20 21.96
CA ASP A 163 -10.65 -18.41 23.34
C ASP A 163 -10.95 -17.20 24.22
N GLU A 164 -10.73 -16.00 23.70
CA GLU A 164 -11.09 -14.74 24.38
C GLU A 164 -12.60 -14.58 24.50
N GLN A 165 -13.38 -14.94 23.49
CA GLN A 165 -14.84 -14.93 23.55
C GLN A 165 -15.35 -15.82 24.69
N LYS A 166 -14.82 -17.04 24.78
CA LYS A 166 -15.18 -17.96 25.89
C LYS A 166 -14.83 -17.38 27.25
N ARG A 167 -13.66 -16.74 27.38
CA ARG A 167 -13.22 -16.10 28.62
C ARG A 167 -14.11 -14.93 28.99
N LEU A 168 -14.39 -14.03 28.05
CA LEU A 168 -15.25 -12.87 28.26
C LEU A 168 -16.69 -13.27 28.61
N THR A 169 -17.25 -14.24 27.90
CA THR A 169 -18.60 -14.74 28.17
C THR A 169 -18.70 -15.33 29.56
N LYS A 170 -17.70 -16.10 30.03
CA LYS A 170 -17.64 -16.59 31.41
C LYS A 170 -17.58 -15.48 32.48
N ALA A 171 -16.97 -14.34 32.10
CA ALA A 171 -16.89 -13.14 32.92
C ALA A 171 -18.16 -12.26 32.81
N GLY A 172 -19.21 -12.72 32.10
CA GLY A 172 -20.46 -11.99 31.92
C GLY A 172 -20.35 -10.83 30.91
N ARG A 173 -19.28 -10.77 30.10
CA ARG A 173 -19.09 -9.76 29.07
C ARG A 173 -19.72 -10.20 27.76
N LYS A 174 -20.19 -9.23 26.97
CA LYS A 174 -20.86 -9.43 25.68
C LYS A 174 -20.30 -8.47 24.62
N PRO A 175 -20.51 -8.74 23.32
CA PRO A 175 -20.21 -7.80 22.26
C PRO A 175 -20.84 -6.42 22.52
N GLY A 176 -20.03 -5.37 22.36
CA GLY A 176 -20.40 -3.99 22.68
C GLY A 176 -19.90 -3.48 24.04
N ASP A 177 -19.52 -4.38 24.97
CA ASP A 177 -18.84 -3.98 26.19
C ASP A 177 -17.40 -3.53 25.89
N GLU A 178 -16.88 -2.55 26.62
CA GLU A 178 -15.55 -1.98 26.37
C GLU A 178 -14.44 -3.03 26.42
N GLU A 179 -14.47 -3.93 27.41
CA GLU A 179 -13.47 -4.99 27.51
C GLU A 179 -13.54 -6.00 26.35
N TRP A 180 -14.75 -6.22 25.79
CA TRP A 180 -14.91 -7.03 24.59
C TRP A 180 -14.30 -6.34 23.38
N GLU A 181 -14.68 -5.10 23.14
CA GLU A 181 -14.25 -4.33 21.98
C GLU A 181 -12.72 -4.12 21.96
N ASN A 182 -12.11 -3.89 23.12
CA ASN A 182 -10.67 -3.68 23.25
C ASN A 182 -9.83 -4.92 22.88
N LEU A 183 -10.40 -6.12 22.92
CA LEU A 183 -9.74 -7.37 22.53
C LEU A 183 -9.99 -7.75 21.07
N GLY A 184 -10.86 -7.05 20.39
CA GLY A 184 -11.14 -7.29 18.98
C GLY A 184 -9.98 -6.93 18.07
N ILE A 185 -9.90 -7.58 16.91
CA ILE A 185 -8.80 -7.45 15.92
C ILE A 185 -8.55 -5.98 15.56
N ALA A 186 -9.61 -5.19 15.33
CA ALA A 186 -9.46 -3.80 14.93
C ALA A 186 -8.71 -2.97 15.99
N HIS A 187 -9.10 -3.11 17.26
CA HIS A 187 -8.52 -2.36 18.37
C HIS A 187 -7.21 -2.95 18.88
N ASN A 188 -7.09 -4.26 18.91
CA ASN A 188 -5.94 -4.95 19.52
C ASN A 188 -4.78 -5.20 18.55
N VAL A 189 -5.05 -5.23 17.24
CA VAL A 189 -4.03 -5.59 16.24
C VAL A 189 -3.92 -4.54 15.13
N THR A 190 -5.00 -4.29 14.37
CA THR A 190 -4.96 -3.50 13.14
C THR A 190 -4.54 -2.06 13.41
N TRP A 191 -5.24 -1.40 14.33
CA TRP A 191 -4.97 0.00 14.67
C TRP A 191 -3.63 0.19 15.38
N PRO A 192 -3.26 -0.58 16.42
CA PRO A 192 -1.93 -0.48 17.04
C PRO A 192 -0.79 -0.73 16.07
N ARG A 193 -0.89 -1.74 15.17
CA ARG A 193 0.10 -1.94 14.11
C ARG A 193 0.26 -0.69 13.24
N THR A 194 -0.85 -0.12 12.80
CA THR A 194 -0.86 1.10 11.99
C THR A 194 -0.11 2.23 12.68
N LEU A 195 -0.45 2.52 13.95
CA LEU A 195 0.22 3.57 14.71
C LEU A 195 1.71 3.29 14.93
N CYS A 196 2.07 2.05 15.28
CA CYS A 196 3.44 1.66 15.55
C CYS A 196 4.31 1.81 14.30
N THR A 197 3.83 1.35 13.14
CA THR A 197 4.60 1.44 11.89
C THR A 197 4.73 2.87 11.40
N ILE A 198 3.69 3.69 11.48
CA ILE A 198 3.75 5.11 11.13
C ILE A 198 4.75 5.87 12.03
N LYS A 199 4.73 5.58 13.32
CA LYS A 199 5.62 6.24 14.29
C LYS A 199 7.03 5.65 14.36
N GLY A 200 7.30 4.51 13.73
CA GLY A 200 8.57 3.79 13.85
C GLY A 200 8.86 3.24 15.26
N LYS A 201 7.81 3.02 16.08
CA LYS A 201 7.92 2.59 17.47
C LYS A 201 7.04 1.38 17.74
N ASN A 202 7.50 0.49 18.58
CA ASN A 202 6.71 -0.64 19.05
C ASN A 202 5.63 -0.20 20.05
N ILE A 203 4.79 -1.14 20.49
CA ILE A 203 3.69 -0.87 21.43
C ILE A 203 4.16 -0.29 22.77
N SER A 204 5.38 -0.57 23.19
CA SER A 204 5.98 -0.02 24.44
C SER A 204 6.65 1.35 24.22
N GLY A 205 6.65 1.88 23.00
CA GLY A 205 7.23 3.18 22.65
C GLY A 205 8.72 3.14 22.28
N ALA A 206 9.37 1.97 22.32
CA ALA A 206 10.75 1.82 21.87
C ALA A 206 10.83 1.82 20.32
N PRO A 207 11.96 2.29 19.73
CA PRO A 207 12.16 2.23 18.29
C PRO A 207 12.01 0.81 17.74
N LEU A 208 11.35 0.66 16.57
CA LEU A 208 11.28 -0.63 15.89
C LEU A 208 12.68 -1.06 15.44
N SER A 209 13.00 -2.34 15.64
CA SER A 209 14.29 -2.91 15.25
C SER A 209 14.27 -3.38 13.79
N GLY A 210 15.42 -3.26 13.11
CA GLY A 210 15.63 -3.71 11.74
C GLY A 210 15.33 -2.66 10.69
N ASP A 211 15.44 -3.08 9.46
CA ASP A 211 15.19 -2.29 8.25
C ASP A 211 14.15 -2.97 7.34
N TYR A 212 13.71 -2.25 6.31
CA TYR A 212 12.79 -2.78 5.30
C TYR A 212 13.53 -3.40 4.10
N GLY A 213 14.86 -3.45 4.16
CA GLY A 213 15.67 -4.06 3.10
C GLY A 213 15.45 -5.55 3.00
N THR A 214 15.21 -6.03 1.80
CA THR A 214 15.28 -7.45 1.44
C THR A 214 16.38 -7.63 0.41
N TYR A 215 17.02 -8.79 0.42
CA TYR A 215 18.23 -9.02 -0.36
C TYR A 215 18.20 -10.41 -0.99
N HIS A 216 18.73 -10.50 -2.21
CA HIS A 216 19.01 -11.76 -2.88
C HIS A 216 20.51 -11.91 -3.12
N ASP A 217 20.93 -13.17 -3.29
CA ASP A 217 22.32 -13.48 -3.61
C ASP A 217 22.54 -13.39 -5.13
N ARG A 218 23.49 -12.58 -5.55
CA ARG A 218 23.97 -12.52 -6.94
C ARG A 218 25.40 -13.00 -7.01
N TYR A 219 25.72 -13.77 -8.02
CA TYR A 219 27.08 -14.23 -8.29
C TYR A 219 27.69 -13.34 -9.36
N LEU A 220 28.66 -12.51 -8.97
CA LEU A 220 29.40 -11.63 -9.86
C LEU A 220 30.79 -12.22 -10.16
N PRO A 221 31.38 -11.96 -11.34
CA PRO A 221 32.78 -12.31 -11.60
C PRO A 221 33.68 -11.74 -10.52
N ASP A 222 34.64 -12.53 -10.08
CA ASP A 222 35.66 -12.07 -9.13
C ASP A 222 36.87 -11.59 -9.93
N GLU A 223 37.09 -10.28 -9.97
CA GLU A 223 38.16 -9.68 -10.73
C GLU A 223 39.57 -10.12 -10.23
N GLU A 224 39.68 -10.48 -8.93
CA GLU A 224 40.95 -10.91 -8.33
C GLU A 224 41.20 -12.40 -8.49
N ALA A 225 40.19 -13.21 -8.75
CA ALA A 225 40.28 -14.67 -8.84
C ALA A 225 39.84 -15.18 -10.21
N ASN A 226 40.73 -15.09 -11.18
CA ASN A 226 40.58 -15.47 -12.60
C ASN A 226 39.56 -16.61 -12.83
N GLY A 227 38.35 -16.29 -13.34
CA GLY A 227 37.30 -17.24 -13.66
C GLY A 227 36.44 -17.74 -12.48
N LYS A 228 36.56 -17.20 -11.30
CA LYS A 228 35.69 -17.48 -10.15
C LYS A 228 34.59 -16.43 -10.02
N TYR A 229 33.52 -16.81 -9.36
CA TYR A 229 32.40 -15.94 -9.02
C TYR A 229 32.37 -15.72 -7.51
N LYS A 230 32.23 -14.46 -7.09
CA LYS A 230 31.95 -14.12 -5.70
C LYS A 230 30.45 -13.92 -5.49
N LYS A 231 29.97 -14.36 -4.35
CA LYS A 231 28.60 -14.17 -3.92
C LYS A 231 28.44 -12.79 -3.29
N VAL A 232 27.57 -11.97 -3.87
CA VAL A 232 27.28 -10.62 -3.39
C VAL A 232 25.81 -10.52 -3.03
N LYS A 233 25.48 -9.88 -1.92
CA LYS A 233 24.11 -9.56 -1.56
C LYS A 233 23.69 -8.29 -2.27
N MET A 234 22.64 -8.38 -3.08
CA MET A 234 22.04 -7.25 -3.77
C MET A 234 20.66 -6.95 -3.17
N PRO A 235 20.31 -5.70 -2.98
CA PRO A 235 18.98 -5.35 -2.48
C PRO A 235 17.93 -5.66 -3.54
N ASP A 236 16.79 -6.24 -3.11
CA ASP A 236 15.64 -6.49 -3.99
C ASP A 236 15.00 -5.17 -4.44
N THR A 237 14.97 -4.20 -3.53
CA THR A 237 14.44 -2.86 -3.77
C THR A 237 15.43 -1.83 -3.20
N PRO A 238 16.27 -1.20 -4.06
CA PRO A 238 17.32 -0.29 -3.60
C PRO A 238 16.83 0.85 -2.71
N SER A 239 15.67 1.45 -3.01
CA SER A 239 15.09 2.55 -2.23
C SER A 239 14.65 2.16 -0.82
N LEU A 240 14.42 0.86 -0.56
CA LEU A 240 14.06 0.33 0.76
C LEU A 240 15.24 -0.27 1.52
N ALA A 241 16.40 -0.47 0.85
CA ALA A 241 17.53 -1.22 1.39
C ALA A 241 18.08 -0.64 2.70
N GLU A 242 18.07 0.69 2.83
CA GLU A 242 18.61 1.40 4.01
C GLU A 242 17.50 2.02 4.88
N MET A 243 16.23 1.83 4.51
CA MET A 243 15.10 2.39 5.25
C MET A 243 14.92 1.65 6.58
N LYS A 244 15.23 2.31 7.69
CA LYS A 244 15.04 1.74 9.04
C LYS A 244 13.57 1.72 9.40
N MET A 245 13.12 0.65 10.04
CA MET A 245 11.75 0.57 10.57
C MET A 245 11.48 1.64 11.64
N ALA A 246 12.51 2.07 12.35
CA ALA A 246 12.45 3.13 13.35
C ALA A 246 12.17 4.53 12.77
N ASP A 247 12.41 4.76 11.48
CA ASP A 247 12.15 6.05 10.84
C ASP A 247 10.65 6.29 10.64
N GLY A 248 9.85 5.21 10.66
CA GLY A 248 8.42 5.26 10.43
C GLY A 248 8.05 5.70 9.02
N PHE A 249 6.82 6.18 8.84
CA PHE A 249 6.32 6.66 7.55
C PHE A 249 5.80 8.09 7.64
N LYS A 250 6.10 8.92 6.64
CA LYS A 250 5.56 10.29 6.50
C LYS A 250 4.12 10.24 5.98
N THR A 251 3.22 9.73 6.80
CA THR A 251 1.81 9.56 6.46
C THR A 251 0.94 9.77 7.70
N ASN A 252 -0.37 9.81 7.50
CA ASN A 252 -1.35 9.84 8.58
C ASN A 252 -2.34 8.68 8.43
N ALA A 253 -3.08 8.41 9.50
CA ALA A 253 -4.19 7.48 9.50
C ALA A 253 -5.26 7.93 10.48
N ALA A 254 -6.52 7.61 10.17
CA ALA A 254 -7.65 7.84 11.06
C ALA A 254 -8.40 6.51 11.27
N PHE A 255 -8.87 6.31 12.48
CA PHE A 255 -9.65 5.14 12.87
C PHE A 255 -11.10 5.56 13.10
N PHE A 256 -12.04 4.84 12.50
CA PHE A 256 -13.46 5.08 12.64
C PHE A 256 -14.17 3.81 13.10
N LYS A 257 -15.14 3.97 13.97
CA LYS A 257 -16.12 2.94 14.28
C LYS A 257 -17.35 3.18 13.42
N LEU A 258 -17.71 2.20 12.59
CA LEU A 258 -18.95 2.26 11.82
C LEU A 258 -20.11 1.84 12.73
N SER A 259 -21.12 2.70 12.84
CA SER A 259 -22.34 2.44 13.60
C SER A 259 -23.57 2.97 12.85
N PHE A 260 -24.74 2.50 13.22
CA PHE A 260 -25.98 3.08 12.74
C PHE A 260 -26.30 4.33 13.56
N LEU A 261 -26.64 5.40 12.86
CA LEU A 261 -27.17 6.60 13.46
C LEU A 261 -28.71 6.57 13.42
N ASP A 262 -29.33 7.13 14.45
CA ASP A 262 -30.78 7.33 14.45
C ASP A 262 -31.14 8.43 13.47
N LYS A 263 -31.99 8.12 12.48
CA LYS A 263 -32.37 9.04 11.40
C LYS A 263 -32.98 10.32 11.95
N THR A 264 -33.87 10.23 12.95
CA THR A 264 -34.52 11.38 13.56
C THR A 264 -33.54 12.26 14.33
N ALA A 265 -32.59 11.63 15.05
CA ALA A 265 -31.56 12.37 15.78
C ALA A 265 -30.60 13.10 14.83
N VAL A 266 -30.30 12.51 13.66
CA VAL A 266 -29.49 13.18 12.60
C VAL A 266 -30.28 14.37 12.02
N ALA A 267 -31.55 14.18 11.65
CA ALA A 267 -32.41 15.23 11.10
C ALA A 267 -32.59 16.40 12.08
N LEU A 268 -32.64 16.11 13.37
CA LEU A 268 -32.69 17.14 14.42
C LEU A 268 -31.31 17.77 14.75
N GLY A 269 -30.29 17.43 14.00
CA GLY A 269 -28.94 17.94 14.20
C GLY A 269 -28.19 17.38 15.40
N ARG A 270 -28.81 16.52 16.19
CA ARG A 270 -28.21 15.97 17.45
C ARG A 270 -27.04 15.04 17.21
N GLN A 271 -26.92 14.46 16.01
CA GLN A 271 -25.85 13.54 15.63
C GLN A 271 -25.02 14.03 14.43
N PHE A 272 -25.10 15.32 14.07
CA PHE A 272 -24.31 15.87 12.97
C PHE A 272 -22.80 15.69 13.20
N ARG A 273 -22.36 15.77 14.46
CA ARG A 273 -20.97 15.52 14.86
C ARG A 273 -20.46 14.18 14.34
N GLU A 274 -21.32 13.16 14.33
CA GLU A 274 -21.01 11.80 13.87
C GLU A 274 -20.93 11.69 12.35
N LEU A 275 -21.53 12.64 11.62
CA LEU A 275 -21.42 12.72 10.16
C LEU A 275 -20.15 13.42 9.68
N LEU A 276 -19.58 14.30 10.49
CA LEU A 276 -18.43 15.11 10.10
C LEU A 276 -17.23 14.27 9.61
N PRO A 277 -16.91 13.09 10.19
CA PRO A 277 -15.91 12.18 9.66
C PRO A 277 -16.17 11.73 8.23
N VAL A 278 -17.43 11.43 7.91
CA VAL A 278 -17.84 10.97 6.58
C VAL A 278 -17.68 12.09 5.56
N LEU A 279 -18.09 13.31 5.91
CA LEU A 279 -17.93 14.50 5.08
C LEU A 279 -16.44 14.80 4.83
N TRP A 280 -15.62 14.73 5.86
CA TRP A 280 -14.18 14.90 5.75
C TRP A 280 -13.52 13.84 4.83
N MET A 281 -13.90 12.56 4.97
CA MET A 281 -13.43 11.51 4.06
C MET A 281 -13.89 11.76 2.62
N LYS A 282 -15.14 12.21 2.42
CA LYS A 282 -15.68 12.55 1.10
C LYS A 282 -14.94 13.74 0.47
N ALA A 283 -14.49 14.69 1.28
CA ALA A 283 -13.66 15.83 0.87
C ALA A 283 -12.18 15.47 0.64
N GLY A 284 -11.81 14.18 0.74
CA GLY A 284 -10.45 13.69 0.46
C GLY A 284 -9.57 13.50 1.69
N ALA A 285 -10.11 13.63 2.92
CA ALA A 285 -9.40 13.45 4.19
C ALA A 285 -8.17 14.37 4.32
N ILE A 286 -8.30 15.62 3.89
CA ILE A 286 -7.22 16.61 3.89
C ILE A 286 -7.11 17.26 5.28
N GLY A 287 -5.89 17.51 5.72
CA GLY A 287 -5.60 18.17 6.98
C GLY A 287 -5.91 17.34 8.23
N LYS A 288 -5.92 18.00 9.39
CA LYS A 288 -6.28 17.38 10.65
C LYS A 288 -7.76 17.04 10.65
N TYR A 289 -8.11 15.90 11.22
CA TYR A 289 -9.49 15.49 11.43
C TYR A 289 -10.30 16.61 12.14
N PRO A 290 -11.41 17.10 11.55
CA PRO A 290 -12.20 18.18 12.14
C PRO A 290 -13.07 17.68 13.30
N THR A 291 -13.12 18.43 14.36
CA THR A 291 -13.97 18.18 15.53
C THR A 291 -14.85 19.39 15.82
N LEU A 292 -16.07 19.16 16.26
CA LEU A 292 -16.94 20.20 16.78
C LEU A 292 -16.74 20.34 18.30
N GLU A 293 -16.34 21.52 18.74
CA GLU A 293 -16.12 21.80 20.17
C GLU A 293 -17.40 22.20 20.89
N CYS A 294 -18.44 22.61 20.16
CA CYS A 294 -19.72 23.02 20.71
C CYS A 294 -20.78 21.91 20.67
N ASP A 295 -21.69 21.92 21.65
CA ASP A 295 -22.81 20.97 21.69
C ASP A 295 -23.98 21.38 20.81
N THR A 296 -24.01 22.67 20.40
CA THR A 296 -25.02 23.19 19.47
C THR A 296 -24.58 23.00 18.03
N LEU A 297 -25.52 22.64 17.16
CA LEU A 297 -25.28 22.53 15.72
C LEU A 297 -25.00 23.95 15.19
N PRO A 298 -23.88 24.21 14.52
CA PRO A 298 -23.65 25.48 13.86
C PRO A 298 -24.49 25.62 12.59
N ASP A 299 -24.75 26.84 12.16
CA ASP A 299 -25.50 27.13 10.94
C ASP A 299 -24.69 26.82 9.68
N MET A 300 -23.36 26.92 9.80
CA MET A 300 -22.38 26.60 8.75
C MET A 300 -21.02 26.21 9.34
N LEU A 301 -20.18 25.58 8.54
CA LEU A 301 -18.78 25.26 8.84
C LEU A 301 -17.91 25.68 7.66
N ILE A 302 -16.88 26.49 7.91
CA ILE A 302 -15.84 26.84 6.95
C ILE A 302 -14.54 26.26 7.49
N LEU A 303 -13.98 25.29 6.77
CA LEU A 303 -12.84 24.48 7.21
C LEU A 303 -11.71 24.53 6.15
N PRO A 304 -10.97 25.66 6.07
CA PRO A 304 -9.95 25.87 5.04
C PRO A 304 -8.83 24.83 5.08
N GLU A 305 -8.36 24.45 6.28
CA GLU A 305 -7.33 23.41 6.44
C GLU A 305 -7.76 22.05 5.88
N ASN A 306 -9.06 21.78 5.89
CA ASN A 306 -9.65 20.56 5.35
C ASN A 306 -10.11 20.72 3.89
N LYS A 307 -9.96 21.94 3.31
CA LYS A 307 -10.44 22.32 1.98
C LYS A 307 -11.93 22.01 1.76
N MET A 308 -12.71 22.11 2.81
CA MET A 308 -14.15 21.85 2.76
C MET A 308 -14.98 22.88 3.51
N ALA A 309 -16.23 23.03 3.09
CA ALA A 309 -17.24 23.84 3.78
C ALA A 309 -18.58 23.11 3.82
N VAL A 310 -19.39 23.39 4.83
CA VAL A 310 -20.73 22.81 5.01
C VAL A 310 -21.71 23.91 5.36
N LEU A 311 -22.74 24.10 4.53
CA LEU A 311 -23.91 24.89 4.86
C LEU A 311 -24.96 23.97 5.50
N ILE A 312 -25.26 24.21 6.77
CA ILE A 312 -26.16 23.34 7.55
C ILE A 312 -27.57 23.91 7.54
N ASP A 313 -27.71 25.23 7.65
CA ASP A 313 -29.00 25.89 7.48
C ASP A 313 -28.97 26.85 6.27
N GLU A 314 -29.83 26.56 5.30
CA GLU A 314 -29.92 27.29 4.03
C GLU A 314 -30.31 28.76 4.18
N ILE A 315 -30.91 29.16 5.33
CA ILE A 315 -31.24 30.57 5.66
C ILE A 315 -29.96 31.40 5.65
N TYR A 316 -28.82 30.86 6.06
CA TYR A 316 -27.54 31.55 6.13
C TYR A 316 -26.71 31.45 4.84
N TYR A 317 -27.33 31.11 3.71
CA TYR A 317 -26.61 30.95 2.45
C TYR A 317 -25.81 32.20 2.05
N SER A 318 -26.40 33.42 2.17
CA SER A 318 -25.70 34.64 1.78
C SER A 318 -24.45 34.93 2.63
N GLU A 319 -24.49 34.59 3.90
CA GLU A 319 -23.33 34.70 4.76
C GLU A 319 -22.29 33.64 4.48
N PHE A 320 -22.74 32.42 4.24
CA PHE A 320 -21.89 31.29 3.84
C PHE A 320 -21.14 31.57 2.53
N ASP A 321 -21.84 32.13 1.52
CA ASP A 321 -21.26 32.49 0.22
C ASP A 321 -20.17 33.55 0.38
N ALA A 322 -20.47 34.62 1.18
CA ALA A 322 -19.51 35.68 1.47
C ALA A 322 -18.26 35.19 2.23
N GLN A 323 -18.40 34.21 3.12
CA GLN A 323 -17.27 33.60 3.80
C GLN A 323 -16.50 32.65 2.85
N LEU A 324 -17.19 31.92 2.00
CA LEU A 324 -16.57 30.99 1.04
C LEU A 324 -15.70 31.72 0.01
N ASP A 325 -16.10 32.96 -0.38
CA ASP A 325 -15.32 33.81 -1.27
C ASP A 325 -13.97 34.23 -0.69
N GLN A 326 -13.86 34.27 0.65
CA GLN A 326 -12.61 34.60 1.34
C GLN A 326 -11.65 33.37 1.41
N HIS A 327 -12.14 32.21 1.04
CA HIS A 327 -11.43 30.92 1.15
C HIS A 327 -11.36 30.18 -0.19
N PRO A 328 -10.61 30.68 -1.18
CA PRO A 328 -10.50 30.07 -2.51
C PRO A 328 -9.87 28.66 -2.48
N GLU A 329 -9.15 28.31 -1.41
CA GLU A 329 -8.56 26.99 -1.19
C GLU A 329 -9.60 25.89 -0.93
N ILE A 330 -10.85 26.22 -0.62
CA ILE A 330 -11.93 25.26 -0.42
C ILE A 330 -12.32 24.63 -1.74
N GLN A 331 -12.27 23.30 -1.79
CA GLN A 331 -12.51 22.49 -2.98
C GLN A 331 -13.82 21.70 -2.93
N THR A 332 -14.33 21.47 -1.71
CA THR A 332 -15.54 20.64 -1.52
C THR A 332 -16.56 21.41 -0.68
N VAL A 333 -17.80 21.46 -1.17
CA VAL A 333 -18.91 22.15 -0.52
C VAL A 333 -20.06 21.18 -0.30
N PHE A 334 -20.58 21.12 0.92
CA PHE A 334 -21.76 20.36 1.29
C PHE A 334 -22.88 21.34 1.64
N ILE A 335 -24.08 21.09 1.15
CA ILE A 335 -25.26 21.93 1.38
C ILE A 335 -26.39 21.04 1.88
N VAL A 336 -26.87 21.31 3.09
CA VAL A 336 -28.02 20.63 3.69
C VAL A 336 -29.29 21.35 3.25
N THR A 337 -30.01 20.74 2.33
CA THR A 337 -31.31 21.20 1.83
C THR A 337 -32.11 20.06 1.23
N ASP A 338 -33.41 20.03 1.45
CA ASP A 338 -34.34 19.07 0.82
C ASP A 338 -34.84 19.55 -0.54
N SER A 339 -34.53 20.80 -0.90
CA SER A 339 -34.92 21.40 -2.18
C SER A 339 -33.82 21.28 -3.23
N GLU A 340 -34.01 20.39 -4.20
CA GLU A 340 -33.08 20.28 -5.34
C GLU A 340 -32.96 21.57 -6.14
N SER A 341 -34.04 22.35 -6.23
CA SER A 341 -34.07 23.65 -6.92
C SER A 341 -33.22 24.70 -6.17
N ALA A 342 -33.32 24.74 -4.84
CA ALA A 342 -32.49 25.61 -4.01
C ALA A 342 -31.02 25.21 -4.14
N TYR A 343 -30.72 23.93 -4.02
CA TYR A 343 -29.36 23.40 -4.20
C TYR A 343 -28.75 23.83 -5.54
N ARG A 344 -29.46 23.57 -6.64
CA ARG A 344 -28.97 23.93 -7.99
C ARG A 344 -28.75 25.43 -8.15
N THR A 345 -29.53 26.26 -7.45
CA THR A 345 -29.34 27.71 -7.49
C THR A 345 -28.10 28.13 -6.72
N MET A 346 -27.91 27.58 -5.53
CA MET A 346 -26.77 27.90 -4.67
C MET A 346 -25.42 27.51 -5.28
N ILE A 347 -25.34 26.35 -5.93
CA ILE A 347 -24.04 25.87 -6.47
C ILE A 347 -23.61 26.51 -7.79
N ARG A 348 -24.44 27.35 -8.42
CA ARG A 348 -24.10 27.98 -9.70
C ARG A 348 -22.85 28.84 -9.67
N THR A 349 -22.56 29.44 -8.53
CA THR A 349 -21.38 30.30 -8.32
C THR A 349 -20.11 29.51 -7.96
N TYR A 350 -20.22 28.20 -7.69
CA TYR A 350 -19.10 27.37 -7.20
C TYR A 350 -18.42 26.57 -8.32
N GLU A 351 -18.12 27.26 -9.43
CA GLU A 351 -17.39 26.65 -10.55
C GLU A 351 -16.04 26.07 -10.09
N GLY A 352 -15.76 24.81 -10.48
CA GLY A 352 -14.52 24.11 -10.14
C GLY A 352 -14.51 23.49 -8.73
N LYS A 353 -15.53 23.69 -7.90
CA LYS A 353 -15.68 23.04 -6.60
C LYS A 353 -16.55 21.77 -6.72
N ALA A 354 -16.22 20.74 -5.95
CA ALA A 354 -17.06 19.56 -5.81
C ALA A 354 -18.22 19.87 -4.83
N CYS A 355 -19.46 19.90 -5.33
CA CYS A 355 -20.65 20.23 -4.52
C CYS A 355 -21.50 18.97 -4.28
N TYR A 356 -21.98 18.81 -3.05
CA TYR A 356 -22.83 17.71 -2.63
C TYR A 356 -24.05 18.20 -1.86
N GLN A 357 -25.21 17.73 -2.27
CA GLN A 357 -26.46 17.93 -1.53
C GLN A 357 -26.53 16.91 -0.39
N LEU A 358 -26.90 17.36 0.79
CA LEU A 358 -27.23 16.53 1.94
C LEU A 358 -28.73 16.75 2.25
N TYR A 359 -29.44 15.69 2.47
CA TYR A 359 -30.85 15.73 2.82
C TYR A 359 -31.02 15.65 4.34
N ARG A 360 -32.04 16.33 4.86
CA ARG A 360 -32.39 16.26 6.29
C ARG A 360 -33.12 14.96 6.63
N ASP A 361 -33.79 14.35 5.63
CA ASP A 361 -34.58 13.12 5.78
C ASP A 361 -33.81 11.81 5.52
#